data_4e3ca8403a9e7cebbd2718f9badb4bd2
#
_entry.id   4e3ca8403a9e7cebbd2718f9badb4bd2
#
_cell.length_a   1.000
_cell.length_b   1.000
_cell.length_c   1.000
_cell.angle_alpha   90.00
_cell.angle_beta   90.00
_cell.angle_gamma   90.00
#
_symmetry.space_group_name_H-M   'P 1'
#
loop_
_entity.id
_entity.type
_entity.pdbx_description
1 polymer ?
#
loop_
_entity_poly.entity_id
_entity_poly.type
_entity_poly.pdbx_seq_one_letter_code
_entity_poly.pdbx_strand_id
1 'polypeptide(L)'
;MYIFENVDKFKSYDIIIIMKFTVEKLPQAKNEIDSLEQSQKDMLEADYKKIQEQGIEFVRVKPIQKEIFEIKTNELRSLFKYKAVKIIVIGVVFVKKTQKTPKEIIKLSKKRLKEV
;
A
#
# COMPACT_ATOMS: atom_id res chain seq x y z
N MET A 1 -15.34 -4.58 25.02
CA MET A 1 -15.65 -4.90 24.81
C MET A 1 -15.68 -4.97 24.74
N TYR A 2 -14.80 -5.16 24.91
CA TYR A 2 -14.92 -5.67 24.52
C TYR A 2 -14.48 -5.80 24.61
N ILE A 3 -14.07 -6.13 24.77
CA ILE A 3 -13.99 -6.64 24.66
C ILE A 3 -13.92 -7.09 25.00
N PHE A 4 -13.64 -7.68 25.40
CA PHE A 4 -13.91 -8.24 25.38
C PHE A 4 -14.48 -8.68 26.25
N GLU A 5 -14.68 -9.02 26.72
CA GLU A 5 -15.18 -9.50 27.34
C GLU A 5 -15.24 -10.25 27.62
N ASN A 6 -14.68 -10.94 27.48
CA ASN A 6 -14.79 -11.74 27.41
C ASN A 6 -14.39 -12.26 26.81
N VAL A 7 -13.33 -12.95 26.87
CA VAL A 7 -13.09 -13.25 26.07
C VAL A 7 -13.55 -13.88 25.66
N ASP A 8 -13.54 -14.58 26.16
CA ASP A 8 -14.28 -14.68 25.33
C ASP A 8 -15.03 -13.59 25.04
N LYS A 9 -14.62 -12.75 25.38
CA LYS A 9 -15.15 -11.58 24.99
C LYS A 9 -14.79 -11.19 23.66
N PHE A 10 -13.60 -11.54 23.22
CA PHE A 10 -13.19 -11.27 21.87
C PHE A 10 -13.87 -12.19 20.93
N LYS A 11 -14.53 -11.64 19.95
CA LYS A 11 -15.10 -12.37 18.85
C LYS A 11 -14.18 -12.24 17.67
N SER A 12 -14.33 -13.13 16.69
CA SER A 12 -13.43 -13.09 15.54
C SER A 12 -13.50 -11.75 14.80
N TYR A 13 -14.69 -11.14 14.73
CA TYR A 13 -14.79 -9.85 14.05
C TYR A 13 -14.06 -8.75 14.82
N ASP A 14 -13.98 -8.87 16.16
CA ASP A 14 -13.23 -7.91 16.95
C ASP A 14 -11.76 -7.95 16.61
N ILE A 15 -11.22 -9.14 16.41
CA ILE A 15 -9.83 -9.32 16.02
C ILE A 15 -9.58 -8.66 14.65
N ILE A 16 -10.49 -8.87 13.71
CA ILE A 16 -10.35 -8.28 12.38
C ILE A 16 -10.36 -6.76 12.44
N ILE A 17 -11.24 -6.18 13.27
CA ILE A 17 -11.38 -4.74 13.39
C ILE A 17 -10.09 -4.13 13.93
N ILE A 18 -9.46 -4.76 14.92
CA ILE A 18 -8.25 -4.21 15.52
C ILE A 18 -6.99 -4.57 14.76
N MET A 19 -7.08 -5.48 13.79
CA MET A 19 -5.92 -5.78 12.96
C MET A 19 -5.60 -4.59 12.07
N LYS A 20 -4.38 -4.14 12.13
CA LYS A 20 -3.92 -3.04 11.31
C LYS A 20 -3.43 -3.56 9.98
N PHE A 21 -3.47 -2.67 8.98
CA PHE A 21 -2.86 -2.99 7.70
C PHE A 21 -1.34 -3.09 7.87
N THR A 22 -0.73 -3.94 7.05
CA THR A 22 0.71 -4.01 6.92
C THR A 22 1.08 -3.56 5.52
N VAL A 23 2.03 -2.62 5.43
CA VAL A 23 2.55 -2.15 4.16
C VAL A 23 3.95 -2.71 4.01
N GLU A 24 4.11 -3.67 3.10
CA GLU A 24 5.40 -4.26 2.78
C GLU A 24 5.90 -3.63 1.49
N LYS A 25 7.21 -3.60 1.33
CA LYS A 25 7.84 -3.04 0.14
C LYS A 25 8.80 -4.06 -0.42
N LEU A 26 8.71 -4.30 -1.72
CA LEU A 26 9.74 -5.11 -2.36
C LEU A 26 11.08 -4.37 -2.31
N PRO A 27 12.20 -5.08 -2.33
CA PRO A 27 13.51 -4.41 -2.27
C PRO A 27 13.71 -3.37 -3.36
N GLN A 28 13.22 -3.63 -4.57
CA GLN A 28 13.33 -2.69 -5.67
C GLN A 28 12.53 -1.41 -5.40
N ALA A 29 11.31 -1.57 -4.83
CA ALA A 29 10.49 -0.42 -4.48
C ALA A 29 11.14 0.38 -3.36
N LYS A 30 11.74 -0.30 -2.39
CA LYS A 30 12.46 0.39 -1.32
C LYS A 30 13.62 1.19 -1.87
N ASN A 31 14.34 0.66 -2.83
CA ASN A 31 15.43 1.40 -3.48
C ASN A 31 14.91 2.63 -4.21
N GLU A 32 13.76 2.53 -4.86
CA GLU A 32 13.15 3.66 -5.53
C GLU A 32 12.76 4.75 -4.53
N ILE A 33 12.22 4.36 -3.39
CA ILE A 33 11.89 5.32 -2.33
C ILE A 33 13.15 5.98 -1.81
N ASP A 34 14.21 5.20 -1.58
CA ASP A 34 15.47 5.72 -1.04
C ASP A 34 16.11 6.77 -1.94
N SER A 35 15.82 6.72 -3.24
CA SER A 35 16.38 7.68 -4.20
C SER A 35 15.57 8.96 -4.32
N LEU A 36 14.43 9.07 -3.65
CA LEU A 36 13.60 10.27 -3.69
C LEU A 36 14.17 11.34 -2.78
N GLU A 37 13.70 12.58 -2.99
CA GLU A 37 14.03 13.68 -2.09
C GLU A 37 13.36 13.45 -0.75
N GLN A 38 13.93 14.03 0.31
CA GLN A 38 13.43 13.78 1.65
C GLN A 38 11.96 14.18 1.79
N SER A 39 11.56 15.31 1.21
CA SER A 39 10.16 15.74 1.28
C SER A 39 9.23 14.73 0.64
N GLN A 40 9.65 14.10 -0.45
CA GLN A 40 8.86 13.07 -1.12
C GLN A 40 8.77 11.80 -0.29
N LYS A 41 9.89 11.39 0.32
CA LYS A 41 9.88 10.25 1.23
C LYS A 41 8.92 10.49 2.38
N ASP A 42 8.93 11.69 2.94
CA ASP A 42 8.06 12.02 4.08
C ASP A 42 6.60 11.92 3.69
N MET A 43 6.24 12.38 2.50
CA MET A 43 4.84 12.29 2.03
C MET A 43 4.42 10.84 1.85
N LEU A 44 5.29 10.02 1.28
CA LEU A 44 4.98 8.59 1.11
C LEU A 44 4.81 7.90 2.45
N GLU A 45 5.73 8.13 3.36
CA GLU A 45 5.67 7.47 4.67
C GLU A 45 4.43 7.92 5.44
N ALA A 46 4.01 9.17 5.26
CA ALA A 46 2.78 9.65 5.89
C ALA A 46 1.57 8.87 5.39
N ASP A 47 1.49 8.63 4.08
CA ASP A 47 0.38 7.87 3.50
C ASP A 47 0.45 6.40 3.93
N TYR A 48 1.65 5.80 3.90
CA TYR A 48 1.79 4.40 4.33
C TYR A 48 1.42 4.24 5.81
N LYS A 49 1.83 5.20 6.63
CA LYS A 49 1.47 5.18 8.05
C LYS A 49 -0.03 5.31 8.25
N LYS A 50 -0.67 6.17 7.46
CA LYS A 50 -2.12 6.35 7.51
C LYS A 50 -2.82 5.02 7.16
N ILE A 51 -2.34 4.32 6.14
CA ILE A 51 -2.89 3.02 5.78
C ILE A 51 -2.74 2.05 6.95
N GLN A 52 -1.56 1.99 7.55
CA GLN A 52 -1.30 1.05 8.64
C GLN A 52 -2.14 1.34 9.88
N GLU A 53 -2.38 2.60 10.17
CA GLU A 53 -3.08 2.97 11.40
C GLU A 53 -4.58 3.11 11.22
N GLN A 54 -5.04 3.53 10.05
CA GLN A 54 -6.44 3.86 9.85
C GLN A 54 -7.13 3.05 8.75
N GLY A 55 -6.37 2.55 7.78
CA GLY A 55 -6.92 1.74 6.69
C GLY A 55 -6.65 2.34 5.33
N ILE A 56 -6.79 1.48 4.32
CA ILE A 56 -6.47 1.85 2.94
C ILE A 56 -7.44 2.91 2.38
N GLU A 57 -8.65 2.99 2.96
CA GLU A 57 -9.65 3.94 2.47
C GLU A 57 -9.30 5.39 2.81
N PHE A 58 -8.29 5.63 3.61
CA PHE A 58 -7.90 6.98 3.99
C PHE A 58 -6.84 7.59 3.09
N VAL A 59 -6.41 6.87 2.06
CA VAL A 59 -5.51 7.39 1.05
C VAL A 59 -6.19 7.26 -0.32
N ARG A 60 -5.62 7.93 -1.31
CA ARG A 60 -6.20 7.92 -2.65
C ARG A 60 -5.70 6.70 -3.41
N VAL A 61 -6.63 5.80 -3.75
CA VAL A 61 -6.32 4.54 -4.41
C VAL A 61 -7.21 4.37 -5.62
N LYS A 62 -6.65 3.83 -6.69
CA LYS A 62 -7.47 3.41 -7.82
C LYS A 62 -6.94 2.12 -8.40
N PRO A 63 -7.81 1.30 -8.99
CA PRO A 63 -7.36 0.10 -9.69
C PRO A 63 -6.69 0.48 -11.01
N ILE A 64 -5.62 -0.21 -11.35
CA ILE A 64 -4.91 -0.01 -12.61
C ILE A 64 -5.26 -1.12 -13.57
N GLN A 65 -5.13 -2.36 -13.13
CA GLN A 65 -5.62 -3.52 -13.85
C GLN A 65 -5.81 -4.64 -12.84
N LYS A 66 -6.09 -5.84 -13.31
CA LYS A 66 -6.38 -6.96 -12.42
C LYS A 66 -5.27 -7.11 -11.39
N GLU A 67 -5.65 -7.05 -10.12
CA GLU A 67 -4.78 -7.24 -8.96
C GLU A 67 -3.74 -6.14 -8.73
N ILE A 68 -3.64 -5.15 -9.60
CA ILE A 68 -2.69 -4.05 -9.44
C ILE A 68 -3.44 -2.77 -9.15
N PHE A 69 -3.07 -2.11 -8.07
CA PHE A 69 -3.70 -0.86 -7.59
C PHE A 69 -2.64 0.22 -7.46
N GLU A 70 -3.07 1.45 -7.42
CA GLU A 70 -2.17 2.60 -7.35
C GLU A 70 -2.56 3.48 -6.18
N ILE A 71 -1.57 3.83 -5.34
CA ILE A 71 -1.74 4.88 -4.32
C ILE A 71 -1.20 6.16 -4.91
N LYS A 72 -1.99 7.23 -4.82
CA LYS A 72 -1.59 8.55 -5.29
C LYS A 72 -1.19 9.41 -4.12
N THR A 73 0.07 9.85 -4.09
CA THR A 73 0.63 10.72 -3.07
C THR A 73 1.24 11.93 -3.76
N ASN A 74 0.46 12.99 -3.98
CA ASN A 74 0.88 14.14 -4.81
C ASN A 74 1.37 13.67 -6.16
N GLU A 75 2.61 13.99 -6.53
CA GLU A 75 3.18 13.55 -7.80
C GLU A 75 3.69 12.11 -7.77
N LEU A 76 3.67 11.48 -6.61
CA LEU A 76 4.21 10.13 -6.45
C LEU A 76 3.13 9.08 -6.63
N ARG A 77 3.53 7.94 -7.15
CA ARG A 77 2.63 6.80 -7.35
C ARG A 77 3.29 5.54 -6.80
N SER A 78 2.49 4.76 -6.07
CA SER A 78 2.92 3.46 -5.55
C SER A 78 2.00 2.41 -6.14
N LEU A 79 2.55 1.49 -6.93
CA LEU A 79 1.76 0.38 -7.45
C LEU A 79 1.89 -0.80 -6.52
N PHE A 80 0.77 -1.41 -6.16
CA PHE A 80 0.78 -2.45 -5.13
C PHE A 80 -0.22 -3.54 -5.46
N LYS A 81 -0.09 -4.64 -4.73
CA LYS A 81 -0.98 -5.79 -4.81
C LYS A 81 -1.31 -6.22 -3.39
N TYR A 82 -2.51 -6.74 -3.19
CA TYR A 82 -2.87 -7.34 -1.91
C TYR A 82 -2.24 -8.72 -1.81
N LYS A 83 -1.50 -8.95 -0.74
CA LYS A 83 -0.96 -10.27 -0.43
C LYS A 83 -1.96 -11.04 0.43
N ALA A 84 -2.70 -10.31 1.24
CA ALA A 84 -3.76 -10.84 2.10
C ALA A 84 -4.74 -9.70 2.36
N VAL A 85 -5.79 -9.97 3.11
CA VAL A 85 -6.87 -8.99 3.33
C VAL A 85 -6.34 -7.65 3.82
N LYS A 86 -5.38 -7.67 4.74
CA LYS A 86 -4.84 -6.44 5.31
C LYS A 86 -3.33 -6.32 5.12
N ILE A 87 -2.81 -6.94 4.09
CA ILE A 87 -1.39 -6.84 3.75
C ILE A 87 -1.26 -6.42 2.30
N ILE A 88 -0.63 -5.29 2.07
CA ILE A 88 -0.34 -4.83 0.71
C ILE A 88 1.18 -4.84 0.50
N VAL A 89 1.59 -5.09 -0.74
CA VAL A 89 3.00 -5.13 -1.09
C VAL A 89 3.24 -4.11 -2.19
N ILE A 90 4.07 -3.12 -1.89
CA ILE A 90 4.44 -2.08 -2.86
C ILE A 90 5.49 -2.65 -3.80
N GLY A 91 5.20 -2.61 -5.10
CA GLY A 91 6.10 -3.17 -6.11
C GLY A 91 6.92 -2.15 -6.84
N VAL A 92 6.36 -0.96 -7.08
CA VAL A 92 7.03 0.11 -7.83
C VAL A 92 6.62 1.44 -7.23
N VAL A 93 7.59 2.35 -7.08
CA VAL A 93 7.32 3.74 -6.69
C VAL A 93 7.98 4.64 -7.72
N PHE A 94 7.23 5.62 -8.20
CA PHE A 94 7.76 6.52 -9.24
C PHE A 94 7.09 7.88 -9.17
N VAL A 95 7.71 8.87 -9.83
CA VAL A 95 7.14 10.20 -9.99
C VAL A 95 6.35 10.21 -11.28
N LYS A 96 5.07 10.51 -11.18
CA LYS A 96 4.20 10.51 -12.36
C LYS A 96 4.30 11.85 -13.08
N LYS A 97 4.69 11.81 -14.34
CA LYS A 97 4.88 13.00 -15.17
C LYS A 97 3.90 13.07 -16.34
N THR A 98 3.06 12.06 -16.50
CA THR A 98 2.10 11.99 -17.60
C THR A 98 0.69 11.76 -17.04
N GLN A 99 -0.31 11.91 -17.90
CA GLN A 99 -1.71 11.73 -17.47
C GLN A 99 -2.01 10.30 -17.07
N LYS A 100 -1.44 9.35 -17.80
CA LYS A 100 -1.66 7.93 -17.52
C LYS A 100 -0.40 7.30 -17.01
N THR A 101 -0.56 6.28 -16.18
CA THR A 101 0.56 5.48 -15.74
C THR A 101 1.17 4.77 -16.95
N PRO A 102 2.48 4.93 -17.20
CA PRO A 102 3.12 4.32 -18.37
C PRO A 102 2.97 2.81 -18.38
N LYS A 103 2.77 2.26 -19.57
CA LYS A 103 2.59 0.82 -19.72
C LYS A 103 3.80 0.03 -19.24
N GLU A 104 4.99 0.58 -19.43
CA GLU A 104 6.22 -0.09 -18.97
C GLU A 104 6.26 -0.22 -17.46
N ILE A 105 5.75 0.80 -16.76
CA ILE A 105 5.69 0.77 -15.30
C ILE A 105 4.70 -0.29 -14.84
N ILE A 106 3.56 -0.38 -15.52
CA ILE A 106 2.55 -1.39 -15.19
C ILE A 106 3.13 -2.80 -15.42
N LYS A 107 3.81 -3.01 -16.53
CA LYS A 107 4.45 -4.29 -16.80
C LYS A 107 5.48 -4.63 -15.74
N LEU A 108 6.27 -3.64 -15.35
CA LEU A 108 7.29 -3.84 -14.32
C LEU A 108 6.66 -4.23 -13.00
N SER A 109 5.57 -3.56 -12.60
CA SER A 109 4.90 -3.88 -11.36
C SER A 109 4.33 -5.29 -11.39
N LYS A 110 3.73 -5.69 -12.50
CA LYS A 110 3.21 -7.05 -12.64
C LYS A 110 4.31 -8.08 -12.52
N LYS A 111 5.44 -7.83 -13.16
CA LYS A 111 6.58 -8.75 -13.11
C LYS A 111 7.11 -8.88 -11.69
N ARG A 112 7.29 -7.75 -11.02
CA ARG A 112 7.83 -7.73 -9.65
C ARG A 112 6.89 -8.38 -8.65
N LEU A 113 5.59 -8.18 -8.82
CA LEU A 113 4.59 -8.64 -7.87
C LEU A 113 4.06 -10.04 -8.18
N LYS A 114 4.58 -10.67 -9.23
CA LYS A 114 4.05 -11.94 -9.70
C LYS A 114 4.10 -13.04 -8.65
N GLU A 115 5.16 -13.05 -7.83
CA GLU A 115 5.37 -14.10 -6.85
C GLU A 115 4.80 -13.75 -5.47
N VAL A 116 4.13 -12.63 -5.37
CA VAL A 116 3.55 -12.21 -4.08
C VAL A 116 2.23 -12.90 -3.82
#